data_b01db5b03af773d38711f92ea84bc159
#
_entry.id   b01db5b03af773d38711f92ea84bc159
#
_cell.length_a   1.000
_cell.length_b   1.000
_cell.length_c   1.000
_cell.angle_alpha   90.00
_cell.angle_beta   90.00
_cell.angle_gamma   90.00
#
_symmetry.space_group_name_H-M   'P 1'
#
loop_
_entity.id
_entity.type
_entity.pdbx_description
1 polymer ?
#
loop_
_entity_poly.entity_id
_entity_poly.type
_entity_poly.pdbx_seq_one_letter_code
_entity_poly.pdbx_strand_id
1 'polypeptide(L)'
;VRDIQISPALKVIDFLKEMNQTIKIFDPYYAGEPIKDIVVGKTLEESVEGCDGIIVLTDHKEFYNIDFQKFADKKKNLVLIDSRNIYEPNKLPKGMVYVGVGRPLKTIE
;
A
#
# COMPACT_ATOMS: atom_id res chain seq x y z
N VAL A 1 2.42 10.55 16.23
CA VAL A 1 2.24 11.94 15.82
C VAL A 1 1.36 12.02 14.60
N ARG A 2 0.32 12.83 14.71
CA ARG A 2 -0.69 12.95 13.66
C ARG A 2 -0.43 14.08 12.67
N ASP A 3 0.75 14.64 12.68
CA ASP A 3 1.06 15.72 11.77
C ASP A 3 1.18 15.19 10.34
N ILE A 4 0.29 15.65 9.49
CA ILE A 4 0.44 15.44 8.06
C ILE A 4 1.46 16.48 7.60
N GLN A 5 2.70 16.10 7.71
CA GLN A 5 3.72 16.91 7.07
C GLN A 5 3.56 16.75 5.57
N ILE A 6 3.99 17.75 4.82
CA ILE A 6 4.01 17.64 3.37
C ILE A 6 4.98 16.51 3.04
N SER A 7 4.45 15.31 3.12
CA SER A 7 5.21 14.10 2.97
C SER A 7 5.19 13.65 1.52
N PRO A 8 6.11 12.80 1.13
CA PRO A 8 6.05 12.15 -0.18
C PRO A 8 4.71 11.48 -0.46
N ALA A 9 3.99 11.06 0.59
CA ALA A 9 2.67 10.44 0.45
C ALA A 9 1.65 11.36 -0.22
N LEU A 10 1.62 12.65 0.15
CA LEU A 10 0.69 13.59 -0.47
C LEU A 10 0.99 13.80 -1.95
N LYS A 11 2.28 13.84 -2.30
CA LYS A 11 2.70 13.97 -3.70
C LYS A 11 2.31 12.73 -4.51
N VAL A 12 2.43 11.56 -3.93
CA VAL A 12 2.03 10.30 -4.58
C VAL A 12 0.53 10.31 -4.84
N ILE A 13 -0.26 10.76 -3.87
CA ILE A 13 -1.70 10.86 -4.03
C ILE A 13 -2.06 11.78 -5.20
N ASP A 14 -1.44 12.96 -5.26
CA ASP A 14 -1.69 13.90 -6.34
C ASP A 14 -1.31 13.32 -7.70
N PHE A 15 -0.17 12.64 -7.77
CA PHE A 15 0.30 12.01 -8.99
C PHE A 15 -0.68 10.93 -9.47
N LEU A 16 -1.15 10.08 -8.56
CA LEU A 16 -2.11 9.03 -8.89
C LEU A 16 -3.45 9.61 -9.36
N LYS A 17 -3.89 10.72 -8.76
CA LYS A 17 -5.10 11.41 -9.20
C LYS A 17 -4.96 11.95 -10.62
N GLU A 18 -3.80 12.50 -10.96
CA GLU A 18 -3.54 12.96 -12.32
C GLU A 18 -3.60 11.82 -13.33
N MET A 19 -3.28 10.61 -12.90
CA MET A 19 -3.36 9.41 -13.72
C MET A 19 -4.75 8.78 -13.73
N ASN A 20 -5.75 9.43 -13.13
CA ASN A 20 -7.12 8.94 -13.02
C ASN A 20 -7.24 7.60 -12.30
N GLN A 21 -6.38 7.36 -11.31
CA GLN A 21 -6.45 6.16 -10.49
C GLN A 21 -7.45 6.34 -9.35
N THR A 22 -8.15 5.27 -9.01
CA THR A 22 -8.97 5.23 -7.81
C THR A 22 -8.08 4.95 -6.61
N ILE A 23 -8.12 5.82 -5.61
CA ILE A 23 -7.19 5.78 -4.50
C ILE A 23 -7.94 5.46 -3.21
N LYS A 24 -7.40 4.50 -2.47
CA LYS A 24 -7.77 4.24 -1.08
C LYS A 24 -6.54 4.50 -0.22
N ILE A 25 -6.75 5.05 0.97
CA ILE A 25 -5.66 5.37 1.89
C ILE A 25 -5.91 4.63 3.20
N PHE A 26 -4.84 4.13 3.78
CA PHE A 26 -4.87 3.64 5.15
C PHE A 26 -3.67 4.17 5.93
N ASP A 27 -3.95 4.72 7.11
CA ASP A 27 -2.95 5.14 8.07
C ASP A 27 -3.54 4.91 9.47
N PRO A 28 -2.88 4.15 10.34
CA PRO A 28 -3.43 3.84 11.67
C PRO A 28 -3.73 5.06 12.52
N TYR A 29 -3.04 6.19 12.30
CA TYR A 29 -3.28 7.42 13.05
C TYR A 29 -4.49 8.21 12.54
N TYR A 30 -4.97 7.93 11.33
CA TYR A 30 -6.03 8.70 10.68
C TYR A 30 -7.22 7.83 10.26
N ALA A 31 -7.34 6.64 10.82
CA ALA A 31 -8.41 5.71 10.45
C ALA A 31 -9.79 6.39 10.55
N GLY A 32 -10.53 6.38 9.45
CA GLY A 32 -11.85 6.99 9.37
C GLY A 32 -11.86 8.51 9.18
N GLU A 33 -10.70 9.17 9.18
CA GLU A 33 -10.57 10.61 8.99
C GLU A 33 -10.21 10.96 7.55
N PRO A 34 -10.49 12.16 7.09
CA PRO A 34 -10.13 12.54 5.72
C PRO A 34 -8.67 12.99 5.62
N ILE A 35 -8.02 12.57 4.53
CA ILE A 35 -6.76 13.15 4.08
C ILE A 35 -7.06 13.72 2.71
N LYS A 36 -6.95 15.04 2.56
CA LYS A 36 -7.46 15.76 1.39
C LYS A 36 -8.95 15.46 1.23
N ASP A 37 -9.39 14.96 0.11
CA ASP A 37 -10.78 14.61 -0.18
C ASP A 37 -11.04 13.10 -0.09
N ILE A 38 -10.08 12.34 0.46
CA ILE A 38 -10.17 10.89 0.57
C ILE A 38 -10.35 10.51 2.03
N VAL A 39 -11.39 9.78 2.35
CA VAL A 39 -11.60 9.26 3.69
C VAL A 39 -10.68 8.06 3.89
N VAL A 40 -9.85 8.12 4.93
CA VAL A 40 -8.95 7.01 5.28
C VAL A 40 -9.77 5.82 5.73
N GLY A 41 -9.44 4.63 5.25
CA GLY A 41 -10.13 3.41 5.65
C GLY A 41 -10.07 3.18 7.15
N LYS A 42 -11.08 2.57 7.71
CA LYS A 42 -11.12 2.27 9.15
C LYS A 42 -10.23 1.10 9.51
N THR A 43 -10.07 0.17 8.59
CA THR A 43 -9.20 -0.99 8.77
C THR A 43 -8.29 -1.15 7.57
N LEU A 44 -7.15 -1.81 7.78
CA LEU A 44 -6.23 -2.13 6.71
C LEU A 44 -6.92 -3.01 5.66
N GLU A 45 -7.66 -4.01 6.09
CA GLU A 45 -8.32 -4.95 5.19
C GLU A 45 -9.33 -4.26 4.28
N GLU A 46 -10.14 -3.38 4.84
CA GLU A 46 -11.10 -2.59 4.07
C GLU A 46 -10.40 -1.75 3.01
N SER A 47 -9.25 -1.18 3.36
CA SER A 47 -8.50 -0.31 2.46
C SER A 47 -7.84 -1.07 1.31
N VAL A 48 -7.40 -2.30 1.54
CA VAL A 48 -6.72 -3.10 0.52
C VAL A 48 -7.70 -3.86 -0.37
N GLU A 49 -8.90 -4.14 0.11
CA GLU A 49 -9.88 -4.93 -0.61
C GLU A 49 -10.16 -4.34 -2.00
N GLY A 50 -10.04 -5.17 -3.02
CA GLY A 50 -10.33 -4.78 -4.40
C GLY A 50 -9.27 -3.92 -5.07
N CYS A 51 -8.14 -3.67 -4.42
CA CYS A 51 -7.06 -2.89 -5.02
C CYS A 51 -6.25 -3.73 -6.01
N ASP A 52 -5.75 -3.08 -7.05
CA ASP A 52 -4.85 -3.69 -8.01
C ASP A 52 -3.40 -3.61 -7.55
N GLY A 53 -3.09 -2.64 -6.72
CA GLY A 53 -1.76 -2.42 -6.20
C GLY A 53 -1.78 -1.76 -4.84
N ILE A 54 -0.71 -1.99 -4.10
CA ILE A 54 -0.50 -1.45 -2.76
C ILE A 54 0.82 -0.71 -2.76
N ILE A 55 0.83 0.51 -2.26
CA ILE A 55 2.05 1.30 -2.10
C ILE A 55 2.25 1.53 -0.61
N VAL A 56 3.34 1.01 -0.07
CA VAL A 56 3.70 1.17 1.33
C VAL A 56 4.71 2.32 1.44
N LEU A 57 4.29 3.41 2.08
CA LEU A 57 5.09 4.63 2.19
C LEU A 57 5.63 4.88 3.59
N THR A 58 5.16 4.11 4.57
CA THR A 58 5.60 4.23 5.96
C THR A 58 5.86 2.85 6.53
N ASP A 59 6.54 2.78 7.66
CA ASP A 59 6.91 1.51 8.29
C ASP A 59 6.17 1.23 9.60
N HIS A 60 4.89 1.57 9.66
CA HIS A 60 4.07 1.22 10.82
C HIS A 60 4.10 -0.28 11.09
N LYS A 61 4.09 -0.64 12.37
CA LYS A 61 4.15 -2.04 12.79
C LYS A 61 3.07 -2.90 12.17
N GLU A 62 1.88 -2.35 11.98
CA GLU A 62 0.76 -3.08 11.38
C GLU A 62 1.08 -3.59 9.98
N PHE A 63 1.98 -2.93 9.26
CA PHE A 63 2.29 -3.29 7.89
C PHE A 63 3.22 -4.50 7.79
N TYR A 64 3.93 -4.84 8.87
CA TYR A 64 4.85 -5.99 8.88
C TYR A 64 4.14 -7.33 8.89
N ASN A 65 2.89 -7.36 9.38
CA ASN A 65 2.13 -8.59 9.58
C ASN A 65 0.91 -8.69 8.69
N ILE A 66 0.94 -8.06 7.52
CA ILE A 66 -0.16 -8.15 6.58
C ILE A 66 -0.22 -9.56 5.99
N ASP A 67 -1.41 -10.17 6.04
CA ASP A 67 -1.66 -11.45 5.38
C ASP A 67 -1.97 -11.18 3.89
N PHE A 68 -0.93 -11.07 3.09
CA PHE A 68 -1.08 -10.82 1.67
C PHE A 68 -1.72 -11.98 0.91
N GLN A 69 -1.65 -13.20 1.44
CA GLN A 69 -2.24 -14.36 0.77
C GLN A 69 -3.74 -14.17 0.57
N LYS A 70 -4.40 -13.65 1.55
CA LYS A 70 -5.83 -13.34 1.52
C LYS A 70 -6.21 -12.40 0.38
N PHE A 71 -5.36 -11.40 0.11
CA PHE A 71 -5.59 -10.46 -0.99
C PHE A 71 -5.12 -11.02 -2.33
N ALA A 72 -4.02 -11.73 -2.34
CA ALA A 72 -3.48 -12.35 -3.55
C ALA A 72 -4.40 -13.44 -4.10
N ASP A 73 -5.16 -14.11 -3.24
CA ASP A 73 -6.13 -15.12 -3.65
C ASP A 73 -7.29 -14.49 -4.44
N LYS A 74 -7.60 -13.25 -4.17
CA LYS A 74 -8.70 -12.53 -4.82
C LYS A 74 -8.25 -11.69 -6.02
N LYS A 75 -6.98 -11.34 -6.09
CA LYS A 75 -6.48 -10.45 -7.14
C LYS A 75 -5.21 -11.02 -7.74
N LYS A 76 -5.32 -11.48 -8.98
CA LYS A 76 -4.18 -12.00 -9.73
C LYS A 76 -3.19 -10.88 -10.04
N ASN A 77 -1.90 -11.16 -9.86
CA ASN A 77 -0.82 -10.21 -10.11
C ASN A 77 -0.92 -8.93 -9.27
N LEU A 78 -1.37 -9.08 -8.01
CA LEU A 78 -1.40 -7.96 -7.08
C LEU A 78 0.00 -7.34 -6.98
N VAL A 79 0.09 -6.03 -7.17
CA VAL A 79 1.36 -5.31 -7.15
C VAL A 79 1.61 -4.74 -5.75
N LEU A 80 2.82 -4.94 -5.25
CA LEU A 80 3.26 -4.34 -3.99
C LEU A 80 4.49 -3.48 -4.24
N ILE A 81 4.36 -2.19 -3.99
CA ILE A 81 5.47 -1.23 -4.05
C ILE A 81 5.88 -0.91 -2.62
N ASP A 82 7.05 -1.41 -2.24
CA ASP A 82 7.57 -1.32 -0.87
C ASP A 82 8.65 -0.25 -0.79
N SER A 83 8.25 0.98 -0.56
CA SER A 83 9.18 2.10 -0.56
C SER A 83 10.08 2.15 0.67
N ARG A 84 9.80 1.35 1.68
CA ARG A 84 10.57 1.30 2.92
C ARG A 84 11.35 -0.01 3.08
N ASN A 85 11.28 -0.91 2.11
CA ASN A 85 11.95 -2.21 2.13
C ASN A 85 11.68 -3.01 3.41
N ILE A 86 10.42 -3.02 3.84
CA ILE A 86 10.02 -3.71 5.07
C ILE A 86 9.65 -5.18 4.84
N TYR A 87 9.50 -5.60 3.59
CA TYR A 87 9.10 -6.97 3.26
C TYR A 87 10.27 -7.75 2.65
N GLU A 88 10.28 -9.05 2.91
CA GLU A 88 11.17 -9.98 2.24
C GLU A 88 10.44 -10.59 1.05
N PRO A 89 10.88 -10.31 -0.19
CA PRO A 89 10.14 -10.78 -1.37
C PRO A 89 9.88 -12.27 -1.41
N ASN A 90 10.81 -13.08 -0.96
CA ASN A 90 10.66 -14.55 -0.97
C ASN A 90 9.67 -15.07 0.05
N LYS A 91 9.13 -14.23 0.93
CA LYS A 91 8.07 -14.58 1.88
C LYS A 91 6.69 -14.12 1.41
N LEU A 92 6.62 -13.43 0.28
CA LEU A 92 5.35 -12.97 -0.27
C LEU A 92 4.63 -14.08 -1.04
N PRO A 93 3.30 -14.01 -1.16
CA PRO A 93 2.55 -14.99 -1.91
C PRO A 93 2.99 -15.10 -3.37
N LYS A 94 2.96 -16.31 -3.88
CA LYS A 94 3.26 -16.60 -5.28
C LYS A 94 2.31 -15.80 -6.20
N GLY A 95 2.87 -15.24 -7.25
CA GLY A 95 2.11 -14.50 -8.25
C GLY A 95 2.00 -13.00 -8.00
N MET A 96 2.37 -12.53 -6.81
CA MET A 96 2.46 -11.10 -6.57
C MET A 96 3.62 -10.49 -7.36
N VAL A 97 3.47 -9.23 -7.72
CA VAL A 97 4.54 -8.46 -8.36
C VAL A 97 5.09 -7.50 -7.31
N TYR A 98 6.37 -7.56 -7.06
CA TYR A 98 7.02 -6.78 -6.01
C TYR A 98 8.10 -5.85 -6.57
N VAL A 99 8.16 -4.64 -6.03
CA VAL A 99 9.28 -3.73 -6.26
C VAL A 99 9.59 -2.98 -4.97
N GLY A 100 10.85 -2.80 -4.68
CA GLY A 100 11.32 -2.04 -3.52
C GLY A 100 12.41 -1.07 -3.91
N VAL A 101 12.88 -0.29 -2.95
CA VAL A 101 13.96 0.68 -3.17
C VAL A 101 15.27 -0.09 -3.41
N GLY A 102 15.89 0.13 -4.58
CA GLY A 102 17.10 -0.61 -4.94
C GLY A 102 16.86 -2.09 -5.21
N ARG A 103 15.61 -2.52 -5.26
CA ARG A 103 15.22 -3.90 -5.55
C ARG A 103 14.45 -3.92 -6.87
N PRO A 104 14.93 -4.62 -7.89
CA PRO A 104 14.24 -4.63 -9.19
C PRO A 104 12.87 -5.28 -9.10
N LEU A 105 11.99 -4.90 -10.01
CA LEU A 105 10.66 -5.50 -10.11
C LEU A 105 10.79 -7.00 -10.30
N LYS A 106 9.98 -7.74 -9.60
CA LYS A 106 10.06 -9.19 -9.57
C LYS A 106 8.67 -9.79 -9.39
N THR A 107 8.35 -10.81 -10.17
CA THR A 107 7.16 -11.64 -9.94
C THR A 107 7.53 -12.74 -8.98
N ILE A 108 6.76 -12.91 -7.92
CA ILE A 108 7.03 -13.90 -6.89
C ILE A 108 6.66 -15.29 -7.41
N GLU A 109 7.62 -16.20 -7.36
CA GLU A 109 7.49 -17.57 -7.83
C GLU A 109 7.39 -18.57 -6.70
#